data_a2ba5c98b3b1e4071b1b2ac1965b33d2
#
_entry.id   a2ba5c98b3b1e4071b1b2ac1965b33d2
#
_cell.length_a   1.000
_cell.length_b   1.000
_cell.length_c   1.000
_cell.angle_alpha   90.00
_cell.angle_beta   90.00
_cell.angle_gamma   90.00
#
_symmetry.space_group_name_H-M   'P 1'
#
loop_
_entity.id
_entity.type
_entity.pdbx_description
1 polymer ?
#
loop_
_entity_poly.entity_id
_entity_poly.type
_entity_poly.pdbx_seq_one_letter_code
_entity_poly.pdbx_strand_id
1 'polypeptide(L)'
;DFYNGNVFGRKYAPFFHGRWKDISYEYIASLTDFTFKGWWMYDLYDKGNFFYFRKRIMNKILHKTIWRNKPDRVLNTMKQEITYCSDPGKDKFIECTKRYINELLTEASDGADTVMVDQIVPPSNLPRYTRYFDDIKVVVVDRDPRDLYLLEKMEWKDGVIPYENVESFVKWYRYTRAHRQREIFDPRTTLFVRFEDLLYRYEEETARLRNFLGLNEAEHSRPFTGLVPEQSKKNTRKWLEYPDAADDISYIERELSEYIYDYSSLEAKK
;
A
#
# COMPACT_ATOMS: atom_id res chain seq x y z
N ASP A 1 -9.27 -1.47 2.21
CA ASP A 1 -9.46 -1.99 3.58
C ASP A 1 -10.44 -1.15 4.38
N PHE A 2 -11.71 -1.14 3.98
CA PHE A 2 -12.81 -0.57 4.77
C PHE A 2 -12.95 -1.21 6.16
N TYR A 3 -12.39 -2.40 6.35
CA TYR A 3 -12.40 -3.13 7.62
C TYR A 3 -11.53 -2.49 8.71
N ASN A 4 -10.55 -1.71 8.33
CA ASN A 4 -9.67 -1.02 9.28
C ASN A 4 -10.03 0.44 9.53
N GLY A 5 -11.31 0.81 9.41
CA GLY A 5 -11.79 2.15 9.75
C GLY A 5 -11.31 2.66 11.10
N ASN A 6 -11.03 1.75 12.05
CA ASN A 6 -10.44 2.11 13.34
C ASN A 6 -8.92 2.40 13.26
N VAL A 7 -8.18 1.71 12.38
CA VAL A 7 -6.74 1.96 12.19
C VAL A 7 -6.56 3.15 11.25
N PHE A 8 -7.28 3.20 10.14
CA PHE A 8 -7.33 4.35 9.24
C PHE A 8 -7.87 5.59 9.96
N GLY A 9 -8.96 5.47 10.71
CA GLY A 9 -9.51 6.59 11.46
C GLY A 9 -8.57 7.18 12.50
N ARG A 10 -7.71 6.38 13.14
CA ARG A 10 -6.78 6.89 14.18
C ARG A 10 -5.45 7.40 13.61
N LYS A 11 -4.89 6.72 12.61
CA LYS A 11 -3.57 7.07 12.07
C LYS A 11 -3.64 8.04 10.90
N TYR A 12 -4.64 7.91 10.04
CA TYR A 12 -4.71 8.63 8.77
C TYR A 12 -5.83 9.67 8.70
N ALA A 13 -6.83 9.62 9.58
CA ALA A 13 -7.89 10.63 9.62
C ALA A 13 -7.37 12.08 9.65
N PRO A 14 -6.27 12.41 10.36
CA PRO A 14 -5.72 13.76 10.33
C PRO A 14 -5.33 14.24 8.92
N PHE A 15 -4.82 13.34 8.07
CA PHE A 15 -4.42 13.68 6.69
C PHE A 15 -5.60 13.99 5.77
N PHE A 16 -6.81 13.56 6.14
CA PHE A 16 -8.01 13.74 5.32
C PHE A 16 -8.99 14.75 5.95
N HIS A 17 -8.58 15.54 6.93
CA HIS A 17 -9.40 16.55 7.60
C HIS A 17 -10.82 16.07 7.99
N GLY A 18 -10.93 14.79 8.33
CA GLY A 18 -12.21 14.14 8.67
C GLY A 18 -13.07 13.73 7.45
N ARG A 19 -12.72 14.08 6.23
CA ARG A 19 -13.52 13.83 5.02
C ARG A 19 -13.38 12.44 4.42
N TRP A 20 -12.42 11.62 4.88
CA TRP A 20 -12.17 10.28 4.33
C TRP A 20 -13.46 9.45 4.23
N LYS A 21 -14.29 9.51 5.24
CA LYS A 21 -15.54 8.74 5.29
C LYS A 21 -16.52 9.20 4.21
N ASP A 22 -16.68 10.49 4.04
CA ASP A 22 -17.62 11.06 3.07
C ASP A 22 -17.17 10.77 1.65
N ILE A 23 -15.90 10.99 1.33
CA ILE A 23 -15.28 10.64 0.03
C ILE A 23 -15.45 9.15 -0.28
N SER A 24 -15.26 8.29 0.74
CA SER A 24 -15.43 6.84 0.57
C SER A 24 -16.90 6.45 0.33
N TYR A 25 -17.85 7.09 0.99
CA TYR A 25 -19.27 6.87 0.72
C TYR A 25 -19.69 7.36 -0.65
N GLU A 26 -19.17 8.50 -1.12
CA GLU A 26 -19.42 9.01 -2.47
C GLU A 26 -18.89 8.05 -3.53
N TYR A 27 -17.69 7.47 -3.31
CA TYR A 27 -17.16 6.44 -4.18
C TYR A 27 -18.06 5.20 -4.23
N ILE A 28 -18.49 4.68 -3.07
CA ILE A 28 -19.42 3.54 -3.01
C ILE A 28 -20.73 3.89 -3.74
N ALA A 29 -21.28 5.08 -3.49
CA ALA A 29 -22.49 5.55 -4.14
C ALA A 29 -22.35 5.63 -5.67
N SER A 30 -21.20 6.04 -6.18
CA SER A 30 -20.92 6.11 -7.62
C SER A 30 -20.93 4.76 -8.32
N LEU A 31 -20.64 3.68 -7.59
CA LEU A 31 -20.66 2.29 -8.08
C LEU A 31 -21.98 1.59 -7.78
N THR A 32 -22.86 2.20 -7.00
CA THR A 32 -24.09 1.63 -6.50
C THR A 32 -25.22 1.78 -7.51
N ASP A 33 -26.04 0.72 -7.70
CA ASP A 33 -27.22 0.77 -8.53
C ASP A 33 -28.40 1.33 -7.75
N PHE A 34 -28.62 0.83 -6.53
CA PHE A 34 -29.62 1.38 -5.61
C PHE A 34 -29.33 1.01 -4.16
N THR A 35 -29.91 1.79 -3.27
CA THR A 35 -29.82 1.62 -1.83
C THR A 35 -31.21 1.69 -1.20
N PHE A 36 -31.47 0.84 -0.21
CA PHE A 36 -32.70 0.90 0.59
C PHE A 36 -32.44 0.58 2.05
N LYS A 37 -33.38 0.94 2.91
CA LYS A 37 -33.32 0.58 4.33
C LYS A 37 -34.00 -0.76 4.55
N GLY A 38 -33.22 -1.76 4.92
CA GLY A 38 -33.66 -3.12 5.12
C GLY A 38 -32.94 -3.84 6.24
N TRP A 39 -33.15 -5.13 6.31
CA TRP A 39 -32.43 -6.01 7.22
C TRP A 39 -31.69 -7.08 6.43
N TRP A 40 -30.46 -7.35 6.82
CA TRP A 40 -29.62 -8.37 6.20
C TRP A 40 -29.21 -9.42 7.23
N MET A 41 -29.36 -10.69 6.90
CA MET A 41 -29.14 -11.80 7.82
C MET A 41 -27.71 -11.90 8.38
N TYR A 42 -26.72 -11.42 7.65
CA TYR A 42 -25.33 -11.43 8.09
C TYR A 42 -25.07 -10.51 9.30
N ASP A 43 -25.93 -9.55 9.56
CA ASP A 43 -25.86 -8.73 10.78
C ASP A 43 -25.97 -9.55 12.07
N LEU A 44 -26.58 -10.75 11.98
CA LEU A 44 -26.64 -11.68 13.10
C LEU A 44 -25.26 -12.17 13.54
N TYR A 45 -24.35 -12.34 12.59
CA TYR A 45 -22.99 -12.80 12.88
C TYR A 45 -22.16 -11.72 13.58
N ASP A 46 -22.32 -10.47 13.20
CA ASP A 46 -21.57 -9.35 13.79
C ASP A 46 -22.04 -8.98 15.19
N LYS A 47 -23.36 -8.94 15.39
CA LYS A 47 -23.97 -8.43 16.64
C LYS A 47 -24.47 -9.53 17.58
N GLY A 48 -24.50 -10.77 17.09
CA GLY A 48 -24.92 -11.94 17.83
C GLY A 48 -26.43 -12.06 18.03
N ASN A 49 -26.90 -13.30 18.22
CA ASN A 49 -28.30 -13.64 18.34
C ASN A 49 -29.01 -12.94 19.51
N PHE A 50 -28.29 -12.71 20.61
CA PHE A 50 -28.85 -12.05 21.79
C PHE A 50 -29.24 -10.60 21.56
N PHE A 51 -28.42 -9.86 20.78
CA PHE A 51 -28.72 -8.50 20.39
C PHE A 51 -30.04 -8.42 19.61
N TYR A 52 -30.22 -9.28 18.62
CA TYR A 52 -31.46 -9.29 17.81
C TYR A 52 -32.66 -9.78 18.59
N PHE A 53 -32.49 -10.75 19.46
CA PHE A 53 -33.55 -11.22 20.35
C PHE A 53 -34.07 -10.08 21.23
N ARG A 54 -33.20 -9.35 21.91
CA ARG A 54 -33.57 -8.15 22.69
C ARG A 54 -34.29 -7.11 21.85
N LYS A 55 -33.78 -6.78 20.67
CA LYS A 55 -34.38 -5.79 19.78
C LYS A 55 -35.74 -6.23 19.28
N ARG A 56 -35.90 -7.50 19.00
CA ARG A 56 -37.20 -8.09 18.60
C ARG A 56 -38.24 -7.99 19.72
N ILE A 57 -37.85 -8.26 20.95
CA ILE A 57 -38.75 -8.09 22.12
C ILE A 57 -39.11 -6.63 22.30
N MET A 58 -38.14 -5.71 22.28
CA MET A 58 -38.39 -4.27 22.38
C MET A 58 -39.33 -3.77 21.30
N ASN A 59 -39.13 -4.21 20.07
CA ASN A 59 -40.01 -3.84 18.97
C ASN A 59 -41.45 -4.32 19.21
N LYS A 60 -41.65 -5.56 19.69
CA LYS A 60 -42.99 -6.08 20.08
C LYS A 60 -43.62 -5.27 21.20
N ILE A 61 -42.85 -4.87 22.20
CA ILE A 61 -43.35 -4.05 23.30
C ILE A 61 -43.80 -2.68 22.79
N LEU A 62 -43.00 -2.04 21.95
CA LEU A 62 -43.30 -0.73 21.36
C LEU A 62 -44.59 -0.78 20.52
N HIS A 63 -44.82 -1.85 19.74
CA HIS A 63 -46.03 -2.02 18.97
C HIS A 63 -47.27 -2.26 19.84
N LYS A 64 -47.10 -2.87 21.02
CA LYS A 64 -48.19 -3.03 21.97
C LYS A 64 -48.50 -1.76 22.79
N THR A 65 -47.60 -0.81 22.83
CA THR A 65 -47.66 0.41 23.62
C THR A 65 -47.68 1.67 22.76
N ILE A 66 -46.53 2.28 22.54
CA ILE A 66 -46.36 3.58 21.89
C ILE A 66 -46.70 3.59 20.39
N TRP A 67 -46.48 2.44 19.70
CA TRP A 67 -46.68 2.31 18.28
C TRP A 67 -47.93 1.48 17.90
N ARG A 68 -48.85 1.37 18.79
CA ARG A 68 -50.07 0.53 18.61
C ARG A 68 -50.81 0.83 17.31
N ASN A 69 -50.81 2.10 16.88
CA ASN A 69 -51.48 2.54 15.63
C ASN A 69 -50.47 2.93 14.52
N LYS A 70 -49.23 2.44 14.61
CA LYS A 70 -48.14 2.74 13.65
C LYS A 70 -47.47 1.44 13.21
N PRO A 71 -48.14 0.61 12.37
CA PRO A 71 -47.64 -0.73 12.01
C PRO A 71 -46.29 -0.67 11.26
N ASP A 72 -46.05 0.39 10.50
CA ASP A 72 -44.81 0.55 9.69
C ASP A 72 -43.60 0.98 10.48
N ARG A 73 -43.78 1.36 11.75
CA ARG A 73 -42.63 1.74 12.59
C ARG A 73 -41.90 0.50 13.10
N VAL A 74 -40.57 0.52 12.94
CA VAL A 74 -39.66 -0.45 13.57
C VAL A 74 -38.49 0.30 14.21
N LEU A 75 -37.83 -0.35 15.17
CA LEU A 75 -36.64 0.22 15.75
C LEU A 75 -35.60 0.48 14.67
N ASN A 76 -35.14 1.72 14.54
CA ASN A 76 -34.16 2.12 13.54
C ASN A 76 -32.88 1.26 13.57
N THR A 77 -32.52 0.75 14.74
CA THR A 77 -31.39 -0.16 14.93
C THR A 77 -31.58 -1.55 14.29
N MET A 78 -32.76 -1.86 13.79
CA MET A 78 -33.04 -3.10 13.06
C MET A 78 -33.06 -2.91 11.55
N LYS A 79 -33.06 -1.67 11.08
CA LYS A 79 -32.94 -1.37 9.65
C LYS A 79 -31.58 -0.76 9.40
N GLN A 80 -30.90 -1.32 8.42
CA GLN A 80 -29.61 -0.85 7.94
C GLN A 80 -29.78 -0.38 6.51
N GLU A 81 -28.86 0.44 6.06
CA GLU A 81 -28.73 0.77 4.67
C GLU A 81 -28.11 -0.43 3.94
N ILE A 82 -28.87 -0.97 3.00
CA ILE A 82 -28.45 -2.09 2.14
C ILE A 82 -28.22 -1.53 0.75
N THR A 83 -27.01 -1.73 0.25
CA THR A 83 -26.55 -1.22 -1.03
C THR A 83 -26.36 -2.38 -1.99
N TYR A 84 -26.92 -2.27 -3.17
CA TYR A 84 -26.71 -3.19 -4.27
C TYR A 84 -25.82 -2.54 -5.33
N CYS A 85 -24.79 -3.28 -5.70
CA CYS A 85 -23.89 -2.96 -6.79
C CYS A 85 -23.82 -4.18 -7.70
N SER A 86 -24.24 -4.05 -8.94
CA SER A 86 -24.00 -5.03 -9.99
C SER A 86 -22.57 -4.88 -10.53
N ASP A 87 -22.24 -5.50 -11.63
CA ASP A 87 -20.99 -5.23 -12.32
C ASP A 87 -21.03 -3.83 -12.95
N PRO A 88 -20.28 -2.85 -12.44
CA PRO A 88 -20.25 -1.51 -13.00
C PRO A 88 -19.59 -1.45 -14.39
N GLY A 89 -18.99 -2.55 -14.83
CA GLY A 89 -18.12 -2.59 -15.98
C GLY A 89 -16.76 -1.95 -15.71
N LYS A 90 -15.77 -2.40 -16.48
CA LYS A 90 -14.35 -2.02 -16.27
C LYS A 90 -14.11 -0.52 -16.34
N ASP A 91 -14.68 0.15 -17.33
CA ASP A 91 -14.37 1.56 -17.60
C ASP A 91 -14.96 2.47 -16.53
N LYS A 92 -16.23 2.26 -16.17
CA LYS A 92 -16.87 2.98 -15.05
C LYS A 92 -16.12 2.76 -13.74
N PHE A 93 -15.71 1.50 -13.47
CA PHE A 93 -14.95 1.20 -12.26
C PHE A 93 -13.62 1.96 -12.21
N ILE A 94 -12.87 2.00 -13.32
CA ILE A 94 -11.60 2.73 -13.41
C ILE A 94 -11.84 4.24 -13.22
N GLU A 95 -12.82 4.81 -13.89
CA GLU A 95 -13.13 6.24 -13.79
C GLU A 95 -13.54 6.64 -12.35
N CYS A 96 -14.45 5.89 -11.74
CA CYS A 96 -14.87 6.16 -10.36
C CYS A 96 -13.70 6.00 -9.38
N THR A 97 -12.82 5.00 -9.60
CA THR A 97 -11.66 4.76 -8.75
C THR A 97 -10.62 5.88 -8.89
N LYS A 98 -10.37 6.37 -10.11
CA LYS A 98 -9.50 7.54 -10.34
C LYS A 98 -10.01 8.76 -9.59
N ARG A 99 -11.29 9.07 -9.73
CA ARG A 99 -11.89 10.19 -9.01
C ARG A 99 -11.74 10.06 -7.50
N TYR A 100 -12.03 8.88 -6.94
CA TYR A 100 -11.86 8.58 -5.52
C TYR A 100 -10.43 8.80 -5.04
N ILE A 101 -9.44 8.29 -5.78
CA ILE A 101 -8.02 8.46 -5.45
C ILE A 101 -7.62 9.94 -5.53
N ASN A 102 -8.04 10.65 -6.58
CA ASN A 102 -7.72 12.06 -6.75
C ASN A 102 -8.32 12.91 -5.60
N GLU A 103 -9.56 12.66 -5.19
CA GLU A 103 -10.18 13.34 -4.06
C GLU A 103 -9.43 13.08 -2.75
N LEU A 104 -9.03 11.82 -2.50
CA LEU A 104 -8.23 11.48 -1.32
C LEU A 104 -6.86 12.15 -1.33
N LEU A 105 -6.16 12.14 -2.47
CA LEU A 105 -4.84 12.77 -2.59
C LEU A 105 -4.93 14.29 -2.49
N THR A 106 -5.96 14.90 -3.08
CA THR A 106 -6.22 16.34 -2.95
C THR A 106 -6.43 16.73 -1.49
N GLU A 107 -7.22 15.96 -0.76
CA GLU A 107 -7.44 16.22 0.66
C GLU A 107 -6.15 16.03 1.49
N ALA A 108 -5.38 14.98 1.18
CA ALA A 108 -4.13 14.69 1.87
C ALA A 108 -2.98 15.65 1.52
N SER A 109 -3.07 16.35 0.38
CA SER A 109 -2.01 17.26 -0.08
C SER A 109 -1.88 18.52 0.76
N ASP A 110 -2.96 18.90 1.45
CA ASP A 110 -3.03 20.16 2.21
C ASP A 110 -2.56 21.38 1.37
N GLY A 111 -2.92 21.38 0.07
CA GLY A 111 -2.56 22.41 -0.89
C GLY A 111 -1.18 22.26 -1.55
N ALA A 112 -0.46 21.17 -1.29
CA ALA A 112 0.78 20.87 -2.00
C ALA A 112 0.50 20.34 -3.42
N ASP A 113 1.35 20.69 -4.37
CA ASP A 113 1.23 20.26 -5.77
C ASP A 113 1.56 18.76 -5.97
N THR A 114 2.30 18.16 -5.03
CA THR A 114 2.75 16.77 -5.11
C THR A 114 2.58 16.05 -3.78
N VAL A 115 2.02 14.86 -3.82
CA VAL A 115 1.90 13.97 -2.67
C VAL A 115 2.80 12.77 -2.86
N MET A 116 3.72 12.54 -1.92
CA MET A 116 4.51 11.32 -1.87
C MET A 116 3.79 10.28 -1.00
N VAL A 117 3.59 9.10 -1.56
CA VAL A 117 2.97 7.98 -0.84
C VAL A 117 3.91 6.79 -0.84
N ASP A 118 4.17 6.26 0.35
CA ASP A 118 4.99 5.06 0.51
C ASP A 118 4.14 3.78 0.39
N GLN A 119 4.67 2.80 -0.34
CA GLN A 119 4.12 1.44 -0.46
C GLN A 119 2.65 1.33 -0.95
N ILE A 120 2.14 2.33 -1.65
CA ILE A 120 0.75 2.30 -2.16
C ILE A 120 0.57 1.34 -3.33
N VAL A 121 1.63 1.14 -4.12
CA VAL A 121 1.62 0.29 -5.31
C VAL A 121 2.66 -0.81 -5.14
N PRO A 122 2.27 -2.10 -5.31
CA PRO A 122 3.24 -3.18 -5.29
C PRO A 122 4.29 -3.01 -6.39
N PRO A 123 5.57 -3.34 -6.16
CA PRO A 123 6.65 -3.18 -7.13
C PRO A 123 6.55 -4.16 -8.32
N SER A 124 5.60 -5.07 -8.28
CA SER A 124 5.27 -5.99 -9.36
C SER A 124 3.89 -5.68 -9.91
N ASN A 125 3.65 -5.97 -11.20
CA ASN A 125 2.37 -5.74 -11.87
C ASN A 125 1.91 -4.25 -11.80
N LEU A 126 2.86 -3.33 -11.94
CA LEU A 126 2.63 -1.89 -11.85
C LEU A 126 1.53 -1.39 -12.80
N PRO A 127 1.46 -1.80 -14.09
CA PRO A 127 0.43 -1.33 -15.01
C PRO A 127 -0.99 -1.64 -14.54
N ARG A 128 -1.17 -2.69 -13.72
CA ARG A 128 -2.47 -3.02 -13.13
C ARG A 128 -2.93 -1.94 -12.15
N TYR A 129 -2.02 -1.35 -11.42
CA TYR A 129 -2.32 -0.39 -10.34
C TYR A 129 -2.24 1.05 -10.83
N THR A 130 -1.24 1.39 -11.65
CA THR A 130 -1.03 2.76 -12.14
C THR A 130 -2.17 3.27 -12.99
N ARG A 131 -2.96 2.39 -13.60
CA ARG A 131 -4.16 2.76 -14.37
C ARG A 131 -5.22 3.53 -13.58
N TYR A 132 -5.18 3.45 -12.25
CA TYR A 132 -6.11 4.13 -11.35
C TYR A 132 -5.68 5.55 -10.97
N PHE A 133 -4.57 6.01 -11.50
CA PHE A 133 -4.05 7.36 -11.30
C PHE A 133 -4.02 8.11 -12.63
N ASP A 134 -4.28 9.40 -12.59
CA ASP A 134 -4.18 10.25 -13.77
C ASP A 134 -2.74 10.70 -14.00
N ASP A 135 -2.06 11.07 -12.92
CA ASP A 135 -0.63 11.41 -12.94
C ASP A 135 0.06 10.72 -11.76
N ILE A 136 0.94 9.78 -12.10
CA ILE A 136 1.72 9.05 -11.10
C ILE A 136 3.13 8.81 -11.61
N LYS A 137 4.09 8.99 -10.72
CA LYS A 137 5.47 8.55 -10.90
C LYS A 137 5.82 7.54 -9.84
N VAL A 138 6.27 6.38 -10.26
CA VAL A 138 6.62 5.27 -9.37
C VAL A 138 8.13 5.11 -9.35
N VAL A 139 8.71 5.20 -8.17
CA VAL A 139 10.12 4.88 -7.92
C VAL A 139 10.16 3.53 -7.23
N VAL A 140 10.75 2.54 -7.88
CA VAL A 140 10.96 1.20 -7.33
C VAL A 140 12.40 1.09 -6.87
N VAL A 141 12.59 0.94 -5.57
CA VAL A 141 13.92 0.77 -4.98
C VAL A 141 14.18 -0.71 -4.78
N ASP A 142 15.18 -1.22 -5.50
CA ASP A 142 15.69 -2.57 -5.32
C ASP A 142 16.94 -2.57 -4.46
N ARG A 143 17.20 -3.69 -3.82
CA ARG A 143 18.34 -3.89 -2.96
C ARG A 143 18.97 -5.26 -3.21
N ASP A 144 20.27 -5.38 -2.95
CA ASP A 144 21.00 -6.66 -3.00
C ASP A 144 20.30 -7.71 -2.13
N PRO A 145 19.91 -8.86 -2.70
CA PRO A 145 19.19 -9.88 -1.95
C PRO A 145 19.99 -10.47 -0.80
N ARG A 146 21.33 -10.48 -0.86
CA ARG A 146 22.20 -10.96 0.22
C ARG A 146 22.08 -10.08 1.45
N ASP A 147 22.13 -8.77 1.25
CA ASP A 147 21.97 -7.80 2.34
C ASP A 147 20.57 -7.83 2.93
N LEU A 148 19.55 -7.90 2.06
CA LEU A 148 18.16 -7.92 2.49
C LEU A 148 17.87 -9.15 3.36
N TYR A 149 18.35 -10.34 2.94
CA TYR A 149 18.20 -11.57 3.70
C TYR A 149 18.88 -11.51 5.07
N LEU A 150 20.13 -11.04 5.09
CA LEU A 150 20.89 -10.99 6.33
C LEU A 150 20.38 -9.96 7.32
N LEU A 151 19.97 -8.80 6.86
CA LEU A 151 19.37 -7.77 7.70
C LEU A 151 18.09 -8.29 8.35
N GLU A 152 17.23 -8.96 7.57
CA GLU A 152 16.00 -9.54 8.12
C GLU A 152 16.32 -10.66 9.12
N LYS A 153 17.24 -11.57 8.76
CA LYS A 153 17.60 -12.74 9.58
C LYS A 153 18.32 -12.37 10.87
N MET A 154 19.23 -11.39 10.82
CA MET A 154 20.13 -11.10 11.92
C MET A 154 19.71 -9.86 12.74
N GLU A 155 19.14 -8.86 12.12
CA GLU A 155 18.92 -7.56 12.74
C GLU A 155 17.43 -7.23 12.95
N TRP A 156 16.61 -7.20 11.89
CA TRP A 156 15.22 -6.73 11.97
C TRP A 156 14.29 -7.76 12.59
N LYS A 157 14.27 -8.96 12.07
CA LYS A 157 13.47 -10.09 12.57
C LYS A 157 11.97 -9.77 12.69
N ASP A 158 11.47 -8.90 11.83
CA ASP A 158 10.07 -8.46 11.89
C ASP A 158 9.11 -9.40 11.13
N GLY A 159 9.67 -10.32 10.33
CA GLY A 159 8.91 -11.36 9.63
C GLY A 159 8.14 -10.86 8.40
N VAL A 160 8.38 -9.63 7.96
CA VAL A 160 7.81 -9.10 6.71
C VAL A 160 8.42 -9.82 5.50
N ILE A 161 9.68 -10.20 5.62
CA ILE A 161 10.44 -10.94 4.62
C ILE A 161 10.73 -12.34 5.16
N PRO A 162 10.51 -13.42 4.40
CA PRO A 162 10.89 -14.77 4.85
C PRO A 162 12.40 -14.88 5.11
N TYR A 163 12.79 -15.21 6.32
CA TYR A 163 14.21 -15.31 6.71
C TYR A 163 14.58 -16.60 7.42
N GLU A 164 13.62 -17.37 7.87
CA GLU A 164 13.88 -18.62 8.59
C GLU A 164 14.56 -19.67 7.71
N ASN A 165 14.30 -19.61 6.40
CA ASN A 165 14.74 -20.57 5.42
C ASN A 165 15.10 -19.83 4.12
N VAL A 166 16.32 -20.05 3.62
CA VAL A 166 16.86 -19.35 2.46
C VAL A 166 16.10 -19.66 1.16
N GLU A 167 15.60 -20.90 1.01
CA GLU A 167 14.80 -21.29 -0.15
C GLU A 167 13.46 -20.54 -0.19
N SER A 168 12.86 -20.31 0.98
CA SER A 168 11.63 -19.52 1.09
C SER A 168 11.88 -18.05 0.75
N PHE A 169 13.00 -17.50 1.19
CA PHE A 169 13.43 -16.16 0.82
C PHE A 169 13.63 -16.03 -0.70
N VAL A 170 14.35 -16.95 -1.33
CA VAL A 170 14.59 -16.93 -2.77
C VAL A 170 13.29 -17.04 -3.56
N LYS A 171 12.37 -17.92 -3.16
CA LYS A 171 11.04 -18.04 -3.77
C LYS A 171 10.25 -16.73 -3.66
N TRP A 172 10.23 -16.12 -2.49
CA TRP A 172 9.57 -14.85 -2.25
C TRP A 172 10.19 -13.71 -3.08
N TYR A 173 11.53 -13.65 -3.11
CA TYR A 173 12.25 -12.61 -3.84
C TYR A 173 11.96 -12.68 -5.34
N ARG A 174 12.01 -13.88 -5.92
CA ARG A 174 11.62 -14.14 -7.32
C ARG A 174 10.15 -13.83 -7.58
N TYR A 175 9.25 -14.28 -6.70
CA TYR A 175 7.81 -14.06 -6.85
C TYR A 175 7.46 -12.59 -6.90
N THR A 176 8.02 -11.79 -6.00
CA THR A 176 7.77 -10.35 -5.95
C THR A 176 8.31 -9.59 -7.18
N ARG A 177 9.15 -10.23 -7.98
CA ARG A 177 9.76 -9.66 -9.21
C ARG A 177 9.39 -10.40 -10.50
N ALA A 178 8.68 -11.51 -10.39
CA ALA A 178 8.35 -12.40 -11.54
C ALA A 178 7.59 -11.70 -12.66
N HIS A 179 6.78 -10.70 -12.35
CA HIS A 179 6.01 -9.96 -13.34
C HIS A 179 6.82 -8.89 -14.07
N ARG A 180 7.93 -8.45 -13.52
CA ARG A 180 8.74 -7.36 -14.10
C ARG A 180 9.30 -7.70 -15.48
N GLN A 181 9.68 -8.95 -15.72
CA GLN A 181 10.22 -9.39 -17.01
C GLN A 181 9.17 -9.43 -18.12
N ARG A 182 7.88 -9.45 -17.76
CA ARG A 182 6.74 -9.53 -18.69
C ARG A 182 6.03 -8.20 -18.89
N GLU A 183 6.36 -7.21 -18.09
CA GLU A 183 5.70 -5.91 -18.09
C GLU A 183 6.51 -4.92 -18.92
N ILE A 184 5.80 -4.15 -19.73
CA ILE A 184 6.38 -3.01 -20.42
C ILE A 184 6.21 -1.80 -19.49
N PHE A 185 7.32 -1.28 -18.98
CA PHE A 185 7.33 -0.10 -18.15
C PHE A 185 7.53 1.14 -19.01
N ASP A 186 6.70 2.16 -18.76
CA ASP A 186 6.93 3.48 -19.32
C ASP A 186 7.99 4.21 -18.47
N PRO A 187 9.17 4.54 -19.05
CA PRO A 187 10.22 5.22 -18.32
C PRO A 187 9.84 6.65 -17.85
N ARG A 188 8.75 7.18 -18.38
CA ARG A 188 8.21 8.48 -17.92
C ARG A 188 7.45 8.36 -16.62
N THR A 189 6.92 7.20 -16.32
CA THR A 189 6.08 6.94 -15.12
C THR A 189 6.72 5.99 -14.12
N THR A 190 7.77 5.24 -14.52
CA THR A 190 8.41 4.25 -13.64
C THR A 190 9.92 4.34 -13.72
N LEU A 191 10.55 4.49 -12.58
CA LEU A 191 12.00 4.51 -12.40
C LEU A 191 12.43 3.40 -11.45
N PHE A 192 13.40 2.58 -11.86
CA PHE A 192 14.05 1.60 -11.01
C PHE A 192 15.37 2.16 -10.49
N VAL A 193 15.60 2.05 -9.20
CA VAL A 193 16.77 2.54 -8.49
C VAL A 193 17.34 1.42 -7.64
N ARG A 194 18.66 1.32 -7.58
CA ARG A 194 19.34 0.43 -6.64
C ARG A 194 19.63 1.19 -5.36
N PHE A 195 19.32 0.60 -4.21
CA PHE A 195 19.64 1.19 -2.92
C PHE A 195 21.14 1.49 -2.80
N GLU A 196 21.96 0.58 -3.30
CA GLU A 196 23.41 0.71 -3.31
C GLU A 196 23.88 1.92 -4.12
N ASP A 197 23.26 2.19 -5.27
CA ASP A 197 23.60 3.37 -6.08
C ASP A 197 23.25 4.67 -5.36
N LEU A 198 22.14 4.71 -4.60
CA LEU A 198 21.81 5.86 -3.75
C LEU A 198 22.85 6.12 -2.65
N LEU A 199 23.61 5.10 -2.25
CA LEU A 199 24.65 5.24 -1.23
C LEU A 199 26.04 5.56 -1.81
N TYR A 200 26.41 4.90 -2.90
CA TYR A 200 27.74 4.97 -3.47
C TYR A 200 27.87 5.99 -4.60
N ARG A 201 26.74 6.39 -5.21
CA ARG A 201 26.63 7.37 -6.31
C ARG A 201 25.55 8.41 -6.00
N TYR A 202 25.54 8.89 -4.76
CA TYR A 202 24.46 9.74 -4.23
C TYR A 202 24.11 10.91 -5.12
N GLU A 203 25.10 11.69 -5.58
CA GLU A 203 24.84 12.89 -6.39
C GLU A 203 24.26 12.54 -7.76
N GLU A 204 24.78 11.48 -8.40
CA GLU A 204 24.29 11.00 -9.70
C GLU A 204 22.85 10.50 -9.59
N GLU A 205 22.57 9.64 -8.60
CA GLU A 205 21.26 9.02 -8.44
C GLU A 205 20.20 10.01 -7.93
N THR A 206 20.53 10.92 -7.05
CA THR A 206 19.60 11.97 -6.63
C THR A 206 19.31 12.95 -7.75
N ALA A 207 20.28 13.29 -8.61
CA ALA A 207 20.02 14.07 -9.81
C ALA A 207 19.11 13.34 -10.78
N ARG A 208 19.32 12.03 -11.00
CA ARG A 208 18.45 11.18 -11.84
C ARG A 208 17.02 11.12 -11.29
N LEU A 209 16.87 10.98 -9.97
CA LEU A 209 15.58 11.01 -9.30
C LEU A 209 14.87 12.34 -9.46
N ARG A 210 15.54 13.47 -9.22
CA ARG A 210 14.96 14.80 -9.40
C ARG A 210 14.49 15.02 -10.84
N ASN A 211 15.32 14.69 -11.82
CA ASN A 211 14.95 14.79 -13.23
C ASN A 211 13.72 13.96 -13.56
N PHE A 212 13.66 12.72 -13.08
CA PHE A 212 12.51 11.84 -13.25
C PHE A 212 11.24 12.44 -12.62
N LEU A 213 11.35 12.98 -11.42
CA LEU A 213 10.23 13.59 -10.69
C LEU A 213 9.84 14.97 -11.25
N GLY A 214 10.71 15.61 -12.06
CA GLY A 214 10.49 16.96 -12.55
C GLY A 214 10.79 18.05 -11.52
N LEU A 215 11.63 17.73 -10.53
CA LEU A 215 12.05 18.65 -9.47
C LEU A 215 13.30 19.40 -9.85
N ASN A 216 13.37 20.68 -9.50
CA ASN A 216 14.55 21.50 -9.71
C ASN A 216 15.65 21.20 -8.68
N GLU A 217 16.90 21.51 -9.00
CA GLU A 217 18.01 21.33 -8.06
C GLU A 217 17.82 22.17 -6.78
N ALA A 218 17.27 23.37 -6.91
CA ALA A 218 16.98 24.25 -5.77
C ALA A 218 15.97 23.66 -4.78
N GLU A 219 15.13 22.72 -5.22
CA GLU A 219 14.15 22.02 -4.37
C GLU A 219 14.79 20.94 -3.50
N HIS A 220 16.04 20.55 -3.81
CA HIS A 220 16.85 19.69 -2.95
C HIS A 220 17.52 20.49 -1.82
N SER A 221 16.71 21.15 -1.02
CA SER A 221 17.17 22.12 0.00
C SER A 221 17.77 21.49 1.26
N ARG A 222 17.58 20.19 1.46
CA ARG A 222 18.06 19.47 2.66
C ARG A 222 18.72 18.13 2.30
N PRO A 223 19.87 18.18 1.57
CA PRO A 223 20.61 16.95 1.27
C PRO A 223 21.06 16.26 2.56
N PHE A 224 21.21 14.94 2.51
CA PHE A 224 21.66 14.10 3.62
C PHE A 224 20.80 14.12 4.89
N THR A 225 19.54 14.62 4.83
CA THR A 225 18.68 14.67 6.00
C THR A 225 17.85 13.38 6.15
N GLY A 226 17.25 12.91 5.07
CA GLY A 226 16.43 11.68 5.05
C GLY A 226 17.25 10.42 4.76
N LEU A 227 18.25 10.54 3.88
CA LEU A 227 19.22 9.50 3.57
C LEU A 227 20.63 10.03 3.80
N VAL A 228 21.36 9.43 4.76
CA VAL A 228 22.76 9.72 5.04
C VAL A 228 23.59 8.55 4.53
N PRO A 229 24.20 8.65 3.33
CA PRO A 229 24.89 7.53 2.68
C PRO A 229 25.93 6.88 3.59
N GLU A 230 26.76 7.67 4.26
CA GLU A 230 27.81 7.14 5.13
C GLU A 230 27.29 6.31 6.31
N GLN A 231 26.12 6.66 6.85
CA GLN A 231 25.48 5.86 7.89
C GLN A 231 24.81 4.61 7.33
N SER A 232 24.25 4.69 6.12
CA SER A 232 23.49 3.61 5.50
C SER A 232 24.39 2.57 4.82
N LYS A 233 25.63 2.92 4.44
CA LYS A 233 26.63 2.00 3.88
C LYS A 233 26.92 0.81 4.78
N LYS A 234 26.80 0.96 6.09
CA LYS A 234 26.94 -0.15 7.06
C LYS A 234 25.95 -1.29 6.84
N ASN A 235 24.82 -0.99 6.16
CA ASN A 235 23.78 -1.96 5.85
C ASN A 235 24.00 -2.63 4.48
N THR A 236 25.15 -2.44 3.86
CA THR A 236 25.55 -3.09 2.60
C THR A 236 26.74 -4.00 2.82
N ARG A 237 26.92 -5.00 1.96
CA ARG A 237 27.97 -6.02 2.07
C ARG A 237 27.94 -6.78 3.40
N LYS A 238 26.74 -6.97 3.97
CA LYS A 238 26.55 -7.63 5.28
C LYS A 238 27.10 -9.04 5.31
N TRP A 239 27.16 -9.74 4.16
CA TRP A 239 27.75 -11.09 4.10
C TRP A 239 29.23 -11.14 4.51
N LEU A 240 29.94 -10.03 4.52
CA LEU A 240 31.31 -9.96 5.03
C LEU A 240 31.36 -9.99 6.57
N GLU A 241 30.26 -9.62 7.23
CA GLU A 241 30.16 -9.59 8.69
C GLU A 241 29.65 -10.92 9.28
N TYR A 242 29.00 -11.75 8.45
CA TYR A 242 28.33 -13.00 8.87
C TYR A 242 28.90 -14.24 8.14
N PRO A 243 30.15 -14.65 8.40
CA PRO A 243 30.77 -15.81 7.74
C PRO A 243 30.00 -17.12 7.95
N ASP A 244 29.29 -17.26 9.07
CA ASP A 244 28.47 -18.45 9.37
C ASP A 244 27.25 -18.59 8.44
N ALA A 245 26.89 -17.54 7.70
CA ALA A 245 25.81 -17.58 6.70
C ALA A 245 26.32 -17.86 5.27
N ALA A 246 27.58 -18.29 5.11
CA ALA A 246 28.19 -18.47 3.79
C ALA A 246 27.42 -19.42 2.87
N ASP A 247 26.85 -20.49 3.39
CA ASP A 247 26.06 -21.46 2.62
C ASP A 247 24.77 -20.82 2.09
N ASP A 248 24.06 -20.06 2.95
CA ASP A 248 22.85 -19.32 2.54
C ASP A 248 23.19 -18.26 1.49
N ILE A 249 24.29 -17.56 1.65
CA ILE A 249 24.74 -16.51 0.71
C ILE A 249 25.10 -17.12 -0.63
N SER A 250 25.84 -18.25 -0.63
CA SER A 250 26.17 -18.99 -1.88
C SER A 250 24.92 -19.49 -2.60
N TYR A 251 23.90 -19.89 -1.84
CA TYR A 251 22.62 -20.27 -2.41
C TYR A 251 21.92 -19.09 -3.06
N ILE A 252 21.86 -17.94 -2.39
CA ILE A 252 21.28 -16.69 -2.92
C ILE A 252 22.02 -16.24 -4.18
N GLU A 253 23.35 -16.25 -4.18
CA GLU A 253 24.18 -15.85 -5.33
C GLU A 253 23.93 -16.72 -6.56
N ARG A 254 23.77 -18.03 -6.37
CA ARG A 254 23.44 -18.93 -7.46
C ARG A 254 22.03 -18.73 -7.99
N GLU A 255 21.05 -18.63 -7.07
CA GLU A 255 19.63 -18.60 -7.45
C GLU A 255 19.14 -17.21 -7.88
N LEU A 256 19.78 -16.14 -7.41
CA LEU A 256 19.37 -14.75 -7.65
C LEU A 256 20.49 -13.93 -8.30
N SER A 257 21.35 -14.59 -9.10
CA SER A 257 22.54 -13.95 -9.72
C SER A 257 22.20 -12.68 -10.50
N GLU A 258 21.05 -12.64 -11.16
CA GLU A 258 20.56 -11.50 -11.94
C GLU A 258 20.16 -10.28 -11.08
N TYR A 259 20.00 -10.46 -9.79
CA TYR A 259 19.62 -9.40 -8.84
C TYR A 259 20.78 -8.93 -7.95
N ILE A 260 21.90 -9.61 -8.00
CA ILE A 260 23.10 -9.25 -7.21
C ILE A 260 23.63 -7.89 -7.68
N TYR A 261 24.01 -7.06 -6.72
CA TYR A 261 24.64 -5.77 -7.02
C TYR A 261 26.13 -5.95 -7.36
N ASP A 262 26.55 -5.35 -8.46
CA ASP A 262 27.96 -5.39 -8.89
C ASP A 262 28.79 -4.29 -8.19
N TYR A 263 29.39 -4.64 -7.07
CA TYR A 263 30.29 -3.75 -6.33
C TYR A 263 31.63 -3.48 -7.03
N SER A 264 32.04 -4.31 -8.00
CA SER A 264 33.30 -4.10 -8.74
C SER A 264 33.28 -2.82 -9.56
N SER A 265 32.11 -2.41 -10.01
CA SER A 265 31.89 -1.16 -10.75
C SER A 265 32.20 0.10 -9.92
N LEU A 266 32.23 -0.01 -8.58
CA LEU A 266 32.57 1.09 -7.66
C LEU A 266 34.09 1.22 -7.44
N GLU A 267 34.84 0.13 -7.63
CA GLU A 267 36.29 0.09 -7.43
C GLU A 267 37.05 0.56 -8.67
N ALA A 268 36.44 0.43 -9.84
CA ALA A 268 37.02 0.86 -11.11
C ALA A 268 37.07 2.41 -11.33
N LYS A 269 36.41 3.18 -10.48
CA LYS A 269 36.33 4.65 -10.57
C LYS A 269 37.22 5.38 -9.54
N LYS A 270 38.06 4.66 -8.79
CA LYS A 270 39.10 5.23 -7.92
C LYS A 270 40.42 5.28 -8.68
#